data_13a2713144608a8ffb1c8ee296ec1092
#
_entry.id   13a2713144608a8ffb1c8ee296ec1092
#
_cell.length_a   1.000
_cell.length_b   1.000
_cell.length_c   1.000
_cell.angle_alpha   90.00
_cell.angle_beta   90.00
_cell.angle_gamma   90.00
#
_symmetry.space_group_name_H-M   'P 1'
#
loop_
_entity.id
_entity.type
_entity.pdbx_description
1 polymer ?
#
loop_
_entity_poly.entity_id
_entity_poly.type
_entity_poly.pdbx_seq_one_letter_code
_entity_poly.pdbx_strand_id
1 'polypeptide(L)'
;ALLEVRTARHGRVVDAAMTDGTALLGGLFHALRAQGLWNDRRGSNLLDGGAPFYRCYICRDGGYVAVAALEPRFYLALLSGLGIEPAEAPQYDTSAWPDLHLRFAALFAARKRDDWAEHFAGTEACVTPVLSLGEAPGHPHNQARGTFVDGAPAPSPRFDDQPSTVANPPPLPLDAAILRWGSEPG
;
A
#
# COMPACT_ATOMS: atom_id res chain seq x y z
N ALA A 1 -24.34 -11.45 10.32
CA ALA A 1 -25.75 -11.31 9.97
C ALA A 1 -26.23 -12.45 9.08
N LEU A 2 -25.72 -12.62 7.83
CA LEU A 2 -26.21 -13.64 6.87
C LEU A 2 -26.09 -15.08 7.41
N LEU A 3 -24.98 -15.45 8.04
CA LEU A 3 -24.82 -16.76 8.66
C LEU A 3 -25.78 -16.96 9.85
N GLU A 4 -26.00 -15.90 10.60
CA GLU A 4 -26.85 -15.93 11.79
C GLU A 4 -28.34 -16.06 11.43
N VAL A 5 -28.81 -15.43 10.36
CA VAL A 5 -30.17 -15.53 9.85
C VAL A 5 -30.55 -16.99 9.50
N ARG A 6 -29.56 -17.79 9.00
CA ARG A 6 -29.80 -19.21 8.70
C ARG A 6 -30.18 -20.05 9.91
N THR A 7 -29.78 -19.65 11.12
CA THR A 7 -30.07 -20.34 12.37
C THR A 7 -31.17 -19.64 13.19
N ALA A 8 -31.10 -18.30 13.26
CA ALA A 8 -32.02 -17.49 14.08
C ALA A 8 -33.39 -17.27 13.47
N ARG A 9 -33.54 -17.47 12.16
CA ARG A 9 -34.81 -17.31 11.39
C ARG A 9 -35.47 -15.94 11.49
N HIS A 10 -34.76 -14.91 11.91
CA HIS A 10 -35.22 -13.52 11.89
C HIS A 10 -34.13 -12.63 11.31
N GLY A 11 -34.54 -11.62 10.54
CA GLY A 11 -33.66 -10.65 9.95
C GLY A 11 -33.06 -9.71 10.98
N ARG A 12 -31.96 -9.06 10.63
CA ARG A 12 -31.32 -7.99 11.41
C ARG A 12 -31.12 -6.77 10.54
N VAL A 13 -31.26 -5.60 11.14
CA VAL A 13 -30.74 -4.35 10.54
C VAL A 13 -29.23 -4.28 10.80
N VAL A 14 -28.46 -4.06 9.74
CA VAL A 14 -27.02 -3.83 9.83
C VAL A 14 -26.77 -2.36 9.51
N ASP A 15 -26.47 -1.58 10.54
CA ASP A 15 -25.97 -0.21 10.35
C ASP A 15 -24.47 -0.26 10.13
N ALA A 16 -24.02 0.14 8.96
CA ALA A 16 -22.61 0.15 8.55
C ALA A 16 -22.17 1.57 8.18
N ALA A 17 -22.22 2.47 9.16
CA ALA A 17 -21.86 3.87 8.97
C ALA A 17 -20.37 4.00 8.61
N MET A 18 -20.06 4.83 7.59
CA MET A 18 -18.68 5.10 7.17
C MET A 18 -17.84 5.74 8.28
N THR A 19 -18.43 6.55 9.13
CA THR A 19 -17.77 7.18 10.27
C THR A 19 -17.24 6.16 11.26
N ASP A 20 -18.05 5.16 11.59
CA ASP A 20 -17.69 4.10 12.55
C ASP A 20 -16.61 3.19 11.95
N GLY A 21 -16.75 2.83 10.68
CA GLY A 21 -15.76 2.05 9.95
C GLY A 21 -14.42 2.78 9.85
N THR A 22 -14.44 4.07 9.57
CA THR A 22 -13.22 4.91 9.52
C THR A 22 -12.55 5.03 10.89
N ALA A 23 -13.33 5.23 11.95
CA ALA A 23 -12.80 5.29 13.31
C ALA A 23 -12.15 3.96 13.71
N LEU A 24 -12.77 2.82 13.36
CA LEU A 24 -12.22 1.49 13.62
C LEU A 24 -10.90 1.26 12.86
N LEU A 25 -10.84 1.61 11.58
CA LEU A 25 -9.60 1.54 10.78
C LEU A 25 -8.51 2.46 11.33
N GLY A 26 -8.88 3.62 11.88
CA GLY A 26 -7.98 4.56 12.56
C GLY A 26 -7.52 4.11 13.95
N GLY A 27 -7.96 2.97 14.46
CA GLY A 27 -7.72 2.51 15.83
C GLY A 27 -6.23 2.46 16.24
N LEU A 28 -5.34 2.05 15.30
CA LEU A 28 -3.89 2.08 15.52
C LEU A 28 -3.40 3.50 15.83
N PHE A 29 -3.81 4.49 15.04
CA PHE A 29 -3.36 5.88 15.21
C PHE A 29 -3.91 6.50 16.50
N HIS A 30 -5.15 6.18 16.88
CA HIS A 30 -5.70 6.56 18.18
C HIS A 30 -4.90 5.96 19.34
N ALA A 31 -4.49 4.70 19.24
CA ALA A 31 -3.66 4.04 20.26
C ALA A 31 -2.27 4.66 20.35
N LEU A 32 -1.60 4.93 19.22
CA LEU A 32 -0.30 5.60 19.19
C LEU A 32 -0.38 7.01 19.78
N ARG A 33 -1.42 7.76 19.46
CA ARG A 33 -1.66 9.09 20.00
C ARG A 33 -1.85 9.08 21.52
N ALA A 34 -2.62 8.12 22.04
CA ALA A 34 -2.82 7.95 23.49
C ALA A 34 -1.53 7.62 24.25
N GLN A 35 -0.55 7.01 23.58
CA GLN A 35 0.78 6.70 24.12
C GLN A 35 1.80 7.82 23.89
N GLY A 36 1.42 8.96 23.28
CA GLY A 36 2.34 10.06 22.95
C GLY A 36 3.29 9.74 21.77
N LEU A 37 3.05 8.66 21.03
CA LEU A 37 3.85 8.24 19.87
C LEU A 37 3.33 8.79 18.53
N TRP A 38 2.25 9.55 18.56
CA TRP A 38 1.65 10.21 17.39
C TRP A 38 1.19 11.61 17.76
N ASN A 39 1.49 12.59 16.91
CA ASN A 39 1.00 13.96 17.03
C ASN A 39 0.21 14.37 15.79
N ASP A 40 -0.63 15.41 15.91
CA ASP A 40 -1.52 15.84 14.85
C ASP A 40 -0.81 16.71 13.76
N ARG A 41 0.51 16.92 13.86
CA ARG A 41 1.28 17.62 12.84
C ARG A 41 1.62 16.68 11.68
N ARG A 42 1.14 16.98 10.49
CA ARG A 42 1.38 16.22 9.28
C ARG A 42 2.89 16.07 8.98
N GLY A 43 3.30 14.87 8.57
CA GLY A 43 4.67 14.60 8.12
C GLY A 43 5.71 14.67 9.22
N SER A 44 5.34 14.36 10.46
CA SER A 44 6.24 14.37 11.61
C SER A 44 6.23 13.07 12.43
N ASN A 45 5.47 12.09 11.97
CA ASN A 45 5.32 10.81 12.65
C ASN A 45 6.03 9.68 11.86
N LEU A 46 6.11 8.52 12.49
CA LEU A 46 6.79 7.35 11.90
C LEU A 46 6.19 6.90 10.57
N LEU A 47 4.85 6.92 10.44
CA LEU A 47 4.12 6.31 9.31
C LEU A 47 3.43 7.32 8.38
N ASP A 48 3.63 8.61 8.57
CA ASP A 48 2.99 9.66 7.76
C ASP A 48 3.95 10.39 6.81
N GLY A 49 5.13 9.81 6.59
CA GLY A 49 6.19 10.40 5.78
C GLY A 49 7.16 11.31 6.55
N GLY A 50 7.04 11.40 7.87
CA GLY A 50 7.99 12.12 8.72
C GLY A 50 9.33 11.41 8.83
N ALA A 51 9.30 10.07 8.98
CA ALA A 51 10.52 9.28 9.02
C ALA A 51 11.20 9.20 7.65
N PRO A 52 12.52 9.47 7.55
CA PRO A 52 13.24 9.42 6.28
C PRO A 52 13.26 8.02 5.65
N PHE A 53 13.11 6.98 6.43
CA PHE A 53 13.07 5.58 6.00
C PHE A 53 11.65 5.04 5.75
N TYR A 54 10.62 5.89 5.82
CA TYR A 54 9.23 5.52 5.53
C TYR A 54 8.51 6.62 4.75
N ARG A 55 8.86 6.76 3.46
CA ARG A 55 8.29 7.76 2.54
C ARG A 55 8.68 7.53 1.08
N CYS A 56 8.11 8.32 0.18
CA CYS A 56 8.53 8.35 -1.22
C CYS A 56 9.58 9.42 -1.47
N TYR A 57 10.52 9.13 -2.39
CA TYR A 57 11.55 10.05 -2.86
C TYR A 57 11.49 10.21 -4.37
N ILE A 58 11.69 11.45 -4.84
CA ILE A 58 11.80 11.75 -6.27
C ILE A 58 13.18 11.35 -6.79
N CYS A 59 13.22 10.71 -7.95
CA CYS A 59 14.43 10.30 -8.64
C CYS A 59 14.79 11.31 -9.75
N ARG A 60 15.99 11.15 -10.34
CA ARG A 60 16.54 12.05 -11.37
C ARG A 60 15.62 12.24 -12.59
N ASP A 61 14.86 11.22 -12.94
CA ASP A 61 13.94 11.19 -14.09
C ASP A 61 12.52 11.67 -13.76
N GLY A 62 12.28 12.17 -12.54
CA GLY A 62 10.97 12.58 -12.07
C GLY A 62 10.08 11.43 -11.59
N GLY A 63 10.50 10.17 -11.76
CA GLY A 63 9.87 9.01 -11.15
C GLY A 63 10.09 8.99 -9.62
N TYR A 64 9.38 8.11 -8.93
CA TYR A 64 9.48 7.97 -7.47
C TYR A 64 9.85 6.56 -7.06
N VAL A 65 10.60 6.44 -5.97
CA VAL A 65 10.74 5.21 -5.19
C VAL A 65 10.02 5.33 -3.87
N ALA A 66 9.41 4.25 -3.41
CA ALA A 66 8.87 4.12 -2.07
C ALA A 66 9.89 3.40 -1.19
N VAL A 67 10.15 3.96 -0.02
CA VAL A 67 11.02 3.40 1.01
C VAL A 67 10.17 3.06 2.22
N ALA A 68 10.31 1.84 2.76
CA ALA A 68 9.52 1.34 3.89
C ALA A 68 10.36 0.48 4.86
N ALA A 69 11.58 0.92 5.16
CA ALA A 69 12.56 0.19 5.96
C ALA A 69 12.35 0.43 7.48
N LEU A 70 11.21 0.01 8.01
CA LEU A 70 10.82 0.26 9.42
C LEU A 70 11.64 -0.57 10.41
N GLU A 71 11.86 -1.86 10.13
CA GLU A 71 12.61 -2.75 11.00
C GLU A 71 14.11 -2.47 10.92
N PRO A 72 14.86 -2.57 12.03
CA PRO A 72 16.29 -2.23 12.05
C PRO A 72 17.12 -2.97 10.99
N ARG A 73 16.83 -4.23 10.71
CA ARG A 73 17.53 -5.01 9.68
C ARG A 73 17.32 -4.44 8.27
N PHE A 74 16.10 -4.01 7.95
CA PHE A 74 15.76 -3.40 6.67
C PHE A 74 16.37 -1.99 6.54
N TYR A 75 16.41 -1.26 7.66
CA TYR A 75 17.07 0.03 7.72
C TYR A 75 18.58 -0.09 7.45
N LEU A 76 19.25 -1.06 8.06
CA LEU A 76 20.67 -1.32 7.78
C LEU A 76 20.91 -1.70 6.31
N ALA A 77 20.04 -2.51 5.72
CA ALA A 77 20.12 -2.84 4.29
C ALA A 77 19.90 -1.60 3.40
N LEU A 78 19.00 -0.70 3.77
CA LEU A 78 18.78 0.59 3.10
C LEU A 78 20.05 1.45 3.17
N LEU A 79 20.62 1.64 4.37
CA LEU A 79 21.83 2.44 4.56
C LEU A 79 23.01 1.88 3.75
N SER A 80 23.20 0.56 3.77
CA SER A 80 24.22 -0.11 2.97
C SER A 80 24.06 0.18 1.48
N GLY A 81 22.82 0.07 0.94
CA GLY A 81 22.54 0.39 -0.47
C GLY A 81 22.70 1.88 -0.80
N LEU A 82 22.54 2.77 0.16
CA LEU A 82 22.78 4.20 0.00
C LEU A 82 24.24 4.62 0.26
N GLY A 83 25.10 3.72 0.73
CA GLY A 83 26.50 4.01 1.09
C GLY A 83 26.62 4.92 2.33
N ILE A 84 25.74 4.72 3.31
CA ILE A 84 25.72 5.50 4.55
C ILE A 84 26.14 4.60 5.72
N GLU A 85 27.07 5.07 6.54
CA GLU A 85 27.47 4.37 7.74
C GLU A 85 26.34 4.46 8.81
N PRO A 86 25.98 3.36 9.49
CA PRO A 86 24.90 3.34 10.47
C PRO A 86 25.09 4.35 11.62
N ALA A 87 26.32 4.61 12.03
CA ALA A 87 26.64 5.59 13.07
C ALA A 87 26.27 7.04 12.70
N GLU A 88 26.19 7.34 11.39
CA GLU A 88 25.83 8.67 10.87
C GLU A 88 24.31 8.85 10.70
N ALA A 89 23.53 7.79 10.86
CA ALA A 89 22.10 7.78 10.56
C ALA A 89 21.31 7.05 11.64
N PRO A 90 21.17 7.61 12.86
CA PRO A 90 20.43 6.99 13.94
C PRO A 90 18.94 6.91 13.60
N GLN A 91 18.39 5.68 13.49
CA GLN A 91 17.06 5.43 12.97
C GLN A 91 15.95 6.14 13.77
N TYR A 92 16.00 6.05 15.10
CA TYR A 92 14.92 6.52 15.97
C TYR A 92 15.20 7.87 16.63
N ASP A 93 16.31 8.52 16.29
CA ASP A 93 16.55 9.90 16.70
C ASP A 93 15.77 10.87 15.78
N THR A 94 14.59 11.26 16.22
CA THR A 94 13.71 12.15 15.46
C THR A 94 14.32 13.53 15.22
N SER A 95 15.31 13.93 16.01
CA SER A 95 16.03 15.20 15.81
C SER A 95 16.94 15.18 14.59
N ALA A 96 17.43 14.00 14.21
CA ALA A 96 18.26 13.78 13.01
C ALA A 96 17.42 13.62 11.71
N TRP A 97 16.11 13.36 11.81
CA TRP A 97 15.28 13.06 10.64
C TRP A 97 15.26 14.17 9.58
N PRO A 98 15.21 15.47 9.89
CA PRO A 98 15.23 16.52 8.87
C PRO A 98 16.48 16.45 7.98
N ASP A 99 17.66 16.28 8.56
CA ASP A 99 18.94 16.21 7.84
C ASP A 99 19.05 14.91 7.07
N LEU A 100 18.68 13.78 7.67
CA LEU A 100 18.63 12.48 6.99
C LEU A 100 17.66 12.49 5.80
N HIS A 101 16.52 13.18 5.93
CA HIS A 101 15.59 13.35 4.83
C HIS A 101 16.24 14.08 3.64
N LEU A 102 16.92 15.19 3.88
CA LEU A 102 17.63 15.94 2.85
C LEU A 102 18.72 15.09 2.20
N ARG A 103 19.48 14.35 3.01
CA ARG A 103 20.56 13.46 2.53
C ARG A 103 19.98 12.34 1.65
N PHE A 104 18.91 11.66 2.08
CA PHE A 104 18.29 10.60 1.29
C PHE A 104 17.68 11.15 0.00
N ALA A 105 17.02 12.31 0.06
CA ALA A 105 16.46 12.97 -1.11
C ALA A 105 17.54 13.29 -2.15
N ALA A 106 18.71 13.80 -1.73
CA ALA A 106 19.83 14.09 -2.63
C ALA A 106 20.39 12.81 -3.27
N LEU A 107 20.50 11.71 -2.51
CA LEU A 107 20.99 10.44 -3.02
C LEU A 107 20.00 9.85 -4.04
N PHE A 108 18.70 9.79 -3.73
CA PHE A 108 17.69 9.26 -4.65
C PHE A 108 17.57 10.09 -5.93
N ALA A 109 17.73 11.42 -5.84
CA ALA A 109 17.76 12.31 -7.01
C ALA A 109 18.98 12.10 -7.94
N ALA A 110 20.01 11.37 -7.51
CA ALA A 110 21.20 11.14 -8.32
C ALA A 110 21.04 10.08 -9.41
N ARG A 111 20.07 9.17 -9.30
CA ARG A 111 19.82 8.09 -10.27
C ARG A 111 18.34 8.08 -10.71
N LYS A 112 18.06 7.36 -11.81
CA LYS A 112 16.67 7.13 -12.26
C LYS A 112 15.95 6.17 -11.32
N ARG A 113 14.62 6.20 -11.35
CA ARG A 113 13.74 5.31 -10.55
C ARG A 113 14.09 3.83 -10.79
N ASP A 114 14.19 3.43 -12.05
CA ASP A 114 14.41 2.03 -12.39
C ASP A 114 15.82 1.56 -12.08
N ASP A 115 16.85 2.45 -12.19
CA ASP A 115 18.22 2.17 -11.74
C ASP A 115 18.25 1.89 -10.21
N TRP A 116 17.43 2.59 -9.42
CA TRP A 116 17.30 2.32 -7.99
C TRP A 116 16.54 1.02 -7.72
N ALA A 117 15.49 0.75 -8.48
CA ALA A 117 14.73 -0.50 -8.35
C ALA A 117 15.63 -1.72 -8.63
N GLU A 118 16.46 -1.65 -9.65
CA GLU A 118 17.45 -2.70 -9.96
C GLU A 118 18.53 -2.81 -8.87
N HIS A 119 19.05 -1.66 -8.40
CA HIS A 119 20.09 -1.62 -7.36
C HIS A 119 19.65 -2.28 -6.05
N PHE A 120 18.38 -2.12 -5.67
CA PHE A 120 17.82 -2.72 -4.46
C PHE A 120 17.15 -4.08 -4.70
N ALA A 121 17.09 -4.56 -5.94
CA ALA A 121 16.49 -5.86 -6.25
C ALA A 121 17.18 -7.00 -5.48
N GLY A 122 16.39 -7.86 -4.87
CA GLY A 122 16.90 -8.99 -4.08
C GLY A 122 17.49 -8.63 -2.72
N THR A 123 17.44 -7.36 -2.32
CA THR A 123 17.82 -6.91 -0.96
C THR A 123 16.62 -6.80 -0.04
N GLU A 124 16.86 -6.73 1.26
CA GLU A 124 15.82 -6.49 2.28
C GLU A 124 15.60 -4.99 2.58
N ALA A 125 16.09 -4.07 1.73
CA ALA A 125 16.04 -2.62 1.98
C ALA A 125 14.63 -2.01 1.90
N CYS A 126 13.64 -2.76 1.47
CA CYS A 126 12.26 -2.30 1.29
C CYS A 126 12.15 -1.04 0.42
N VAL A 127 12.91 -1.01 -0.69
CA VAL A 127 12.87 0.06 -1.69
C VAL A 127 12.26 -0.49 -2.97
N THR A 128 11.19 0.16 -3.46
CA THR A 128 10.46 -0.28 -4.66
C THR A 128 10.09 0.91 -5.54
N PRO A 129 9.96 0.72 -6.87
CA PRO A 129 9.49 1.79 -7.74
C PRO A 129 8.02 2.10 -7.46
N VAL A 130 7.66 3.38 -7.49
CA VAL A 130 6.25 3.80 -7.54
C VAL A 130 5.82 3.77 -9.00
N LEU A 131 4.85 2.93 -9.31
CA LEU A 131 4.34 2.73 -10.67
C LEU A 131 3.09 3.57 -10.90
N SER A 132 2.96 4.11 -12.10
CA SER A 132 1.68 4.63 -12.56
C SER A 132 0.68 3.50 -12.80
N LEU A 133 -0.61 3.84 -12.91
CA LEU A 133 -1.65 2.86 -13.25
C LEU A 133 -1.39 2.20 -14.62
N GLY A 134 -0.79 2.92 -15.56
CA GLY A 134 -0.43 2.39 -16.88
C GLY A 134 0.77 1.43 -16.84
N GLU A 135 1.72 1.62 -15.92
CA GLU A 135 2.90 0.77 -15.78
C GLU A 135 2.61 -0.51 -14.98
N ALA A 136 1.69 -0.44 -14.01
CA ALA A 136 1.43 -1.53 -13.09
C ALA A 136 1.12 -2.89 -13.77
N PRO A 137 0.32 -2.98 -14.85
CA PRO A 137 0.07 -4.24 -15.54
C PRO A 137 1.32 -4.85 -16.19
N GLY A 138 2.27 -4.01 -16.63
CA GLY A 138 3.52 -4.42 -17.26
C GLY A 138 4.62 -4.82 -16.29
N HIS A 139 4.47 -4.58 -14.99
CA HIS A 139 5.50 -4.88 -14.01
C HIS A 139 5.73 -6.40 -13.90
N PRO A 140 6.99 -6.90 -13.93
CA PRO A 140 7.30 -8.34 -13.96
C PRO A 140 6.63 -9.15 -12.86
N HIS A 141 6.60 -8.65 -11.63
CA HIS A 141 5.92 -9.31 -10.51
C HIS A 141 4.41 -9.46 -10.77
N ASN A 142 3.75 -8.40 -11.27
CA ASN A 142 2.31 -8.41 -11.55
C ASN A 142 1.98 -9.35 -12.72
N GLN A 143 2.85 -9.39 -13.73
CA GLN A 143 2.73 -10.32 -14.85
C GLN A 143 2.89 -11.78 -14.38
N ALA A 144 3.94 -12.09 -13.61
CA ALA A 144 4.18 -13.42 -13.08
C ALA A 144 3.03 -13.92 -12.18
N ARG A 145 2.39 -13.02 -11.45
CA ARG A 145 1.21 -13.33 -10.62
C ARG A 145 -0.11 -13.36 -11.41
N GLY A 146 -0.16 -12.86 -12.64
CA GLY A 146 -1.42 -12.64 -13.36
C GLY A 146 -2.36 -11.72 -12.57
N THR A 147 -1.79 -10.61 -12.02
CA THR A 147 -2.55 -9.62 -11.23
C THR A 147 -3.54 -8.86 -12.09
N PHE A 148 -3.25 -8.77 -13.40
CA PHE A 148 -4.11 -8.12 -14.40
C PHE A 148 -4.41 -9.11 -15.51
N VAL A 149 -5.65 -9.10 -16.01
CA VAL A 149 -6.13 -9.86 -17.17
C VAL A 149 -6.83 -8.87 -18.10
N ASP A 150 -6.42 -8.83 -19.37
CA ASP A 150 -6.95 -7.90 -20.37
C ASP A 150 -6.99 -6.43 -19.93
N GLY A 151 -5.96 -6.02 -19.18
CA GLY A 151 -5.81 -4.65 -18.66
C GLY A 151 -6.66 -4.33 -17.42
N ALA A 152 -7.48 -5.26 -16.94
CA ALA A 152 -8.29 -5.11 -15.72
C ALA A 152 -7.69 -5.92 -14.55
N PRO A 153 -7.87 -5.49 -13.28
CA PRO A 153 -7.48 -6.29 -12.13
C PRO A 153 -8.16 -7.66 -12.14
N ALA A 154 -7.37 -8.72 -11.94
CA ALA A 154 -7.91 -10.07 -11.80
C ALA A 154 -8.70 -10.21 -10.50
N PRO A 155 -9.75 -11.07 -10.45
CA PRO A 155 -10.49 -11.33 -9.22
C PRO A 155 -9.59 -11.80 -8.07
N SER A 156 -9.90 -11.34 -6.86
CA SER A 156 -9.20 -11.68 -5.62
C SER A 156 -10.23 -11.90 -4.50
N PRO A 157 -9.98 -12.79 -3.52
CA PRO A 157 -8.83 -13.69 -3.40
C PRO A 157 -8.85 -14.84 -4.42
N ARG A 158 -7.70 -15.48 -4.63
CA ARG A 158 -7.59 -16.72 -5.43
C ARG A 158 -7.86 -17.93 -4.54
N PHE A 159 -8.54 -18.94 -5.09
CA PHE A 159 -8.79 -20.21 -4.42
C PHE A 159 -8.02 -21.31 -5.14
N ASP A 160 -7.33 -22.18 -4.39
CA ASP A 160 -6.61 -23.37 -4.89
C ASP A 160 -5.62 -23.05 -6.03
N ASP A 161 -4.95 -21.91 -5.98
CA ASP A 161 -4.02 -21.41 -7.01
C ASP A 161 -4.61 -21.34 -8.43
N GLN A 162 -5.92 -21.51 -8.59
CA GLN A 162 -6.58 -21.37 -9.87
C GLN A 162 -6.55 -19.92 -10.35
N PRO A 163 -6.22 -19.69 -11.63
CA PRO A 163 -6.35 -18.37 -12.20
C PRO A 163 -7.82 -17.95 -12.13
N SER A 164 -8.08 -16.80 -11.55
CA SER A 164 -9.42 -16.25 -11.50
C SER A 164 -9.89 -15.95 -12.92
N THR A 165 -10.92 -16.63 -13.38
CA THR A 165 -11.56 -16.29 -14.66
C THR A 165 -12.43 -15.06 -14.47
N VAL A 166 -12.12 -13.98 -15.19
CA VAL A 166 -13.02 -12.85 -15.34
C VAL A 166 -14.16 -13.31 -16.24
N ALA A 167 -15.31 -13.65 -15.66
CA ALA A 167 -16.51 -13.72 -16.47
C ALA A 167 -16.87 -12.26 -16.82
N ASN A 168 -16.63 -11.84 -18.05
CA ASN A 168 -17.22 -10.65 -18.60
C ASN A 168 -18.61 -11.02 -19.14
N PRO A 169 -19.68 -10.95 -18.34
CA PRO A 169 -21.02 -11.07 -18.90
C PRO A 169 -21.20 -9.92 -19.89
N PRO A 170 -21.87 -10.11 -21.01
CA PRO A 170 -22.21 -9.00 -21.89
C PRO A 170 -22.93 -7.94 -21.08
N PRO A 171 -22.68 -6.63 -21.35
CA PRO A 171 -23.36 -5.56 -20.63
C PRO A 171 -24.87 -5.75 -20.75
N LEU A 172 -25.50 -5.97 -19.61
CA LEU A 172 -26.97 -6.02 -19.55
C LEU A 172 -27.46 -4.58 -19.73
N PRO A 173 -28.38 -4.32 -20.67
CA PRO A 173 -29.10 -3.05 -20.72
C PRO A 173 -29.67 -2.71 -19.33
N LEU A 174 -29.67 -1.45 -18.93
CA LEU A 174 -30.07 -1.04 -17.59
C LEU A 174 -31.51 -1.50 -17.22
N ASP A 175 -32.41 -1.43 -18.18
CA ASP A 175 -33.81 -1.92 -18.07
C ASP A 175 -33.86 -3.45 -17.79
N ALA A 176 -33.04 -4.23 -18.48
CA ALA A 176 -32.94 -5.68 -18.26
C ALA A 176 -32.32 -6.00 -16.87
N ALA A 177 -31.36 -5.21 -16.42
CA ALA A 177 -30.78 -5.36 -15.10
C ALA A 177 -31.79 -5.04 -13.99
N ILE A 178 -32.61 -3.98 -14.14
CA ILE A 178 -33.65 -3.60 -13.20
C ILE A 178 -34.76 -4.65 -13.14
N LEU A 179 -35.19 -5.17 -14.29
CA LEU A 179 -36.20 -6.23 -14.35
C LEU A 179 -35.72 -7.51 -13.68
N ARG A 180 -34.46 -7.87 -13.85
CA ARG A 180 -33.88 -9.04 -13.19
C ARG A 180 -33.80 -8.88 -11.67
N TRP A 181 -33.51 -7.69 -11.17
CA TRP A 181 -33.46 -7.39 -9.74
C TRP A 181 -34.85 -7.35 -9.10
N GLY A 182 -35.89 -6.95 -9.84
CA GLY A 182 -37.27 -6.91 -9.35
C GLY A 182 -38.02 -8.24 -9.45
N SER A 183 -37.44 -9.26 -10.09
CA SER A 183 -38.08 -10.55 -10.34
C SER A 183 -37.60 -11.70 -9.43
N GLU A 184 -36.63 -11.48 -8.55
CA GLU A 184 -36.24 -12.50 -7.57
C GLU A 184 -37.24 -12.53 -6.42
N PRO A 185 -37.91 -13.66 -6.15
CA PRO A 185 -38.77 -13.79 -4.99
C PRO A 185 -37.93 -13.74 -3.72
N GLY A 186 -38.31 -12.88 -2.76
CA GLY A 186 -37.71 -12.74 -1.44
C GLY A 186 -37.76 -14.03 -0.58
#